data_93b7138fee7e8a852434f8513ad3bb3d
#
_entry.id   93b7138fee7e8a852434f8513ad3bb3d
#
_cell.length_a   1.000
_cell.length_b   1.000
_cell.length_c   1.000
_cell.angle_alpha   90.00
_cell.angle_beta   90.00
_cell.angle_gamma   90.00
#
_symmetry.space_group_name_H-M   'P 1'
#
loop_
_entity.id
_entity.type
_entity.pdbx_description
1 polymer ?
#
loop_
_entity_poly.entity_id
_entity_poly.type
_entity_poly.pdbx_seq_one_letter_code
_entity_poly.pdbx_strand_id
1 'polypeptide(L)'
;MPPFNVFDWISQELRTWLLINGETVAVQSDQVLIKEGEHCSNPMLLLSGRLIVTTSNLQNRQDQVASLIAGSMVGEMSWLEQRPAVATITTSGACTVLQLSPQKLEQLIKEQLLMAAQLYRVIAQKLAVQIQGQNAWTHLLQTDHSPLEALRKVLTLFATLQERDMFTLSRLGRVHCVQPQTVLLNQGDEVTAVHLVLSGEAEVLFTLEGRTQLTGS
;
A
#
# COMPACT_ATOMS: atom_id res chain seq x y z
N MET A 1 -7.94 7.11 -13.78
CA MET A 1 -8.34 7.36 -12.39
C MET A 1 -7.63 8.60 -11.88
N PRO A 2 -8.27 9.50 -11.12
CA PRO A 2 -7.55 10.60 -10.48
C PRO A 2 -6.50 10.03 -9.53
N PRO A 3 -5.35 10.71 -9.36
CA PRO A 3 -4.30 10.26 -8.45
C PRO A 3 -4.82 10.24 -7.02
N PHE A 4 -4.41 9.22 -6.24
CA PHE A 4 -4.80 9.09 -4.85
C PHE A 4 -4.19 10.22 -4.02
N ASN A 5 -5.03 10.97 -3.34
CA ASN A 5 -4.61 12.07 -2.47
C ASN A 5 -4.95 11.72 -1.01
N VAL A 6 -3.94 11.56 -0.18
CA VAL A 6 -4.07 11.19 1.24
C VAL A 6 -4.98 12.17 1.99
N PHE A 7 -4.90 13.46 1.67
CA PHE A 7 -5.66 14.50 2.38
C PHE A 7 -7.18 14.42 2.17
N ASP A 8 -7.65 13.72 1.15
CA ASP A 8 -9.08 13.52 0.89
C ASP A 8 -9.69 12.40 1.78
N TRP A 9 -8.83 11.61 2.45
CA TRP A 9 -9.21 10.39 3.17
C TRP A 9 -8.95 10.46 4.67
N ILE A 10 -8.28 11.51 5.16
CA ILE A 10 -7.98 11.71 6.57
C ILE A 10 -8.87 12.78 7.20
N SER A 11 -9.15 12.64 8.50
CA SER A 11 -9.86 13.67 9.25
C SER A 11 -9.03 14.94 9.40
N GLN A 12 -9.69 16.04 9.74
CA GLN A 12 -9.01 17.30 9.99
C GLN A 12 -8.06 17.20 11.18
N GLU A 13 -8.42 16.42 12.20
CA GLU A 13 -7.59 16.18 13.39
C GLU A 13 -6.29 15.47 13.02
N LEU A 14 -6.37 14.39 12.24
CA LEU A 14 -5.17 13.67 11.78
C LEU A 14 -4.31 14.54 10.87
N ARG A 15 -4.94 15.31 9.97
CA ARG A 15 -4.22 16.27 9.12
C ARG A 15 -3.45 17.30 9.95
N THR A 16 -4.11 17.87 10.95
CA THR A 16 -3.50 18.84 11.86
C THR A 16 -2.35 18.21 12.64
N TRP A 17 -2.58 16.99 13.14
CA TRP A 17 -1.54 16.25 13.86
C TRP A 17 -0.30 16.00 13.00
N LEU A 18 -0.49 15.55 11.74
CA LEU A 18 0.59 15.32 10.80
C LEU A 18 1.41 16.60 10.56
N LEU A 19 0.74 17.73 10.34
CA LEU A 19 1.41 19.01 10.08
C LEU A 19 2.18 19.57 11.30
N ILE A 20 1.69 19.30 12.51
CA ILE A 20 2.35 19.75 13.75
C ILE A 20 3.54 18.85 14.12
N ASN A 21 3.41 17.55 13.92
CA ASN A 21 4.40 16.55 14.38
C ASN A 21 5.39 16.12 13.29
N GLY A 22 5.09 16.39 12.02
CA GLY A 22 6.01 16.15 10.91
C GLY A 22 6.95 17.33 10.68
N GLU A 23 8.07 17.06 10.06
CA GLU A 23 9.05 18.05 9.64
C GLU A 23 8.82 18.42 8.18
N THR A 24 8.59 19.69 7.91
CA THR A 24 8.43 20.21 6.54
C THR A 24 9.81 20.54 5.96
N VAL A 25 10.15 19.87 4.86
CA VAL A 25 11.44 20.00 4.18
C VAL A 25 11.22 20.48 2.76
N ALA A 26 11.90 21.59 2.40
CA ALA A 26 12.01 22.04 1.01
C ALA A 26 13.14 21.28 0.33
N VAL A 27 12.86 20.68 -0.82
CA VAL A 27 13.79 19.83 -1.57
C VAL A 27 13.94 20.39 -2.97
N GLN A 28 15.18 20.48 -3.44
CA GLN A 28 15.48 20.97 -4.80
C GLN A 28 15.18 19.91 -5.86
N SER A 29 15.27 20.33 -7.15
CA SER A 29 15.12 19.42 -8.28
C SER A 29 16.18 18.32 -8.27
N ASP A 30 15.80 17.15 -8.79
CA ASP A 30 16.68 16.01 -9.06
C ASP A 30 17.35 15.40 -7.81
N GLN A 31 16.77 15.64 -6.64
CA GLN A 31 17.23 15.03 -5.40
C GLN A 31 16.55 13.69 -5.17
N VAL A 32 17.35 12.67 -4.81
CA VAL A 32 16.86 11.35 -4.39
C VAL A 32 16.39 11.45 -2.95
N LEU A 33 15.08 11.18 -2.73
CA LEU A 33 14.46 11.13 -1.40
C LEU A 33 14.52 9.72 -0.80
N ILE A 34 14.32 8.72 -1.64
CA ILE A 34 14.36 7.30 -1.28
C ILE A 34 15.12 6.58 -2.38
N LYS A 35 16.05 5.69 -2.02
CA LYS A 35 16.79 4.90 -2.97
C LYS A 35 16.40 3.44 -2.88
N GLU A 36 16.16 2.83 -4.03
CA GLU A 36 15.88 1.39 -4.16
C GLU A 36 16.97 0.56 -3.45
N GLY A 37 16.56 -0.42 -2.67
CA GLY A 37 17.44 -1.28 -1.89
C GLY A 37 17.91 -0.69 -0.55
N GLU A 38 17.64 0.58 -0.25
CA GLU A 38 17.95 1.20 1.04
C GLU A 38 16.73 1.24 1.97
N HIS A 39 16.96 1.17 3.28
CA HIS A 39 15.88 1.29 4.27
C HIS A 39 15.39 2.73 4.37
N CYS A 40 14.09 2.94 4.20
CA CYS A 40 13.42 4.21 4.45
C CYS A 40 12.59 4.09 5.72
N SER A 41 13.06 4.68 6.81
CA SER A 41 12.35 4.66 8.09
C SER A 41 11.33 5.79 8.22
N ASN A 42 11.45 6.86 7.44
CA ASN A 42 10.64 8.06 7.54
C ASN A 42 9.68 8.16 6.36
N PRO A 43 8.42 7.73 6.50
CA PRO A 43 7.44 8.00 5.45
C PRO A 43 7.24 9.51 5.27
N MET A 44 6.99 9.90 4.02
CA MET A 44 6.87 11.29 3.61
C MET A 44 5.55 11.54 2.89
N LEU A 45 4.99 12.73 3.10
CA LEU A 45 3.86 13.27 2.33
C LEU A 45 4.35 14.37 1.41
N LEU A 46 4.06 14.29 0.14
CA LEU A 46 4.34 15.36 -0.81
C LEU A 46 3.31 16.48 -0.64
N LEU A 47 3.74 17.63 -0.14
CA LEU A 47 2.88 18.80 0.05
C LEU A 47 2.76 19.63 -1.22
N SER A 48 3.86 19.77 -1.98
CA SER A 48 3.87 20.49 -3.26
C SER A 48 4.97 19.96 -4.17
N GLY A 49 4.81 20.15 -5.48
CA GLY A 49 5.76 19.69 -6.50
C GLY A 49 5.39 18.33 -7.07
N ARG A 50 6.38 17.62 -7.60
CA ARG A 50 6.22 16.32 -8.28
C ARG A 50 7.38 15.40 -7.94
N LEU A 51 7.08 14.10 -7.76
CA LEU A 51 8.09 13.06 -7.59
C LEU A 51 8.01 12.07 -8.76
N ILE A 52 9.16 11.54 -9.14
CA ILE A 52 9.30 10.46 -10.12
C ILE A 52 9.71 9.20 -9.37
N VAL A 53 9.03 8.10 -9.67
CA VAL A 53 9.32 6.77 -9.15
C VAL A 53 9.97 5.96 -10.24
N THR A 54 11.15 5.43 -9.97
CA THR A 54 11.90 4.57 -10.89
C THR A 54 12.26 3.25 -10.22
N THR A 55 12.36 2.19 -11.01
CA THR A 55 12.85 0.87 -10.56
C THR A 55 13.95 0.39 -11.50
N SER A 56 14.89 -0.37 -10.98
CA SER A 56 15.92 -1.02 -11.76
C SER A 56 15.36 -2.24 -12.48
N ASN A 57 15.50 -2.29 -13.80
CA ASN A 57 15.16 -3.48 -14.57
C ASN A 57 16.31 -4.51 -14.57
N LEU A 58 16.09 -5.69 -15.17
CA LEU A 58 17.06 -6.79 -15.26
C LEU A 58 18.39 -6.38 -15.96
N GLN A 59 18.40 -5.25 -16.68
CA GLN A 59 19.57 -4.71 -17.37
C GLN A 59 20.22 -3.56 -16.60
N ASN A 60 19.85 -3.36 -15.32
CA ASN A 60 20.30 -2.24 -14.46
C ASN A 60 19.95 -0.85 -15.04
N ARG A 61 18.92 -0.73 -15.87
CA ARG A 61 18.40 0.55 -16.33
C ARG A 61 17.29 1.00 -15.41
N GLN A 62 17.21 2.31 -15.19
CA GLN A 62 16.14 2.93 -14.40
C GLN A 62 14.91 3.15 -15.29
N ASP A 63 13.84 2.42 -15.03
CA ASP A 63 12.58 2.61 -15.74
C ASP A 63 11.64 3.44 -14.87
N GLN A 64 11.07 4.49 -15.44
CA GLN A 64 10.07 5.28 -14.75
C GLN A 64 8.76 4.51 -14.68
N VAL A 65 8.30 4.21 -13.47
CA VAL A 65 7.07 3.45 -13.22
C VAL A 65 5.89 4.32 -12.77
N ALA A 66 6.16 5.49 -12.19
CA ALA A 66 5.10 6.41 -11.79
C ALA A 66 5.59 7.87 -11.71
N SER A 67 4.61 8.78 -11.72
CA SER A 67 4.79 10.19 -11.37
C SER A 67 3.76 10.55 -10.30
N LEU A 68 4.23 11.09 -9.17
CA LEU A 68 3.43 11.42 -8.00
C LEU A 68 3.29 12.93 -7.87
N ILE A 69 2.10 13.37 -7.44
CA ILE A 69 1.75 14.78 -7.25
C ILE A 69 1.46 15.06 -5.78
N ALA A 70 1.25 16.33 -5.43
CA ALA A 70 0.88 16.74 -4.08
C ALA A 70 -0.30 15.90 -3.51
N GLY A 71 -0.19 15.53 -2.25
CA GLY A 71 -1.09 14.59 -1.57
C GLY A 71 -0.65 13.13 -1.63
N SER A 72 0.41 12.80 -2.36
CA SER A 72 0.96 11.44 -2.39
C SER A 72 1.82 11.16 -1.15
N MET A 73 1.72 9.93 -0.63
CA MET A 73 2.59 9.41 0.44
C MET A 73 3.62 8.46 -0.16
N VAL A 74 4.86 8.50 0.35
CA VAL A 74 5.98 7.65 -0.08
C VAL A 74 6.77 7.14 1.13
N GLY A 75 7.44 5.99 0.98
CA GLY A 75 8.23 5.37 2.04
C GLY A 75 7.41 4.62 3.10
N GLU A 76 6.07 4.66 3.01
CA GLU A 76 5.18 3.96 3.93
C GLU A 76 5.34 2.44 3.89
N MET A 77 5.63 1.87 2.72
CA MET A 77 5.85 0.42 2.56
C MET A 77 7.10 -0.04 3.30
N SER A 78 8.22 0.67 3.09
CA SER A 78 9.48 0.36 3.78
C SER A 78 9.33 0.50 5.30
N TRP A 79 8.58 1.51 5.76
CA TRP A 79 8.27 1.70 7.17
C TRP A 79 7.40 0.58 7.75
N LEU A 80 6.33 0.19 7.05
CA LEU A 80 5.39 -0.85 7.50
C LEU A 80 6.02 -2.24 7.51
N GLU A 81 6.71 -2.60 6.43
CA GLU A 81 7.27 -3.93 6.25
C GLU A 81 8.67 -4.09 6.87
N GLN A 82 9.29 -2.98 7.33
CA GLN A 82 10.68 -2.95 7.82
C GLN A 82 11.66 -3.55 6.78
N ARG A 83 11.43 -3.27 5.51
CA ARG A 83 12.20 -3.77 4.37
C ARG A 83 12.81 -2.63 3.56
N PRO A 84 13.87 -2.93 2.79
CA PRO A 84 14.41 -1.98 1.84
C PRO A 84 13.35 -1.49 0.84
N ALA A 85 13.48 -0.25 0.41
CA ALA A 85 12.60 0.35 -0.58
C ALA A 85 12.69 -0.40 -1.92
N VAL A 86 11.56 -0.62 -2.56
CA VAL A 86 11.43 -1.35 -3.83
C VAL A 86 11.58 -0.45 -5.06
N ALA A 87 11.73 0.86 -4.85
CA ALA A 87 11.87 1.84 -5.91
C ALA A 87 12.67 3.06 -5.44
N THR A 88 13.30 3.74 -6.39
CA THR A 88 13.94 5.04 -6.17
C THR A 88 12.92 6.16 -6.40
N ILE A 89 12.90 7.14 -5.51
CA ILE A 89 12.01 8.30 -5.58
C ILE A 89 12.86 9.57 -5.66
N THR A 90 12.69 10.30 -6.76
CA THR A 90 13.44 11.52 -7.06
C THR A 90 12.50 12.70 -7.28
N THR A 91 12.88 13.88 -6.87
CA THR A 91 12.13 15.12 -7.13
C THR A 91 12.23 15.53 -8.60
N SER A 92 11.09 15.97 -9.18
CA SER A 92 11.04 16.58 -10.51
C SER A 92 10.65 18.06 -10.34
N GLY A 93 11.68 18.90 -10.22
CA GLY A 93 11.52 20.30 -9.82
C GLY A 93 11.56 20.48 -8.29
N ALA A 94 11.42 21.72 -7.86
CA ALA A 94 11.36 22.06 -6.42
C ALA A 94 10.10 21.44 -5.78
N CYS A 95 10.28 20.77 -4.66
CA CYS A 95 9.23 20.08 -3.92
C CYS A 95 9.22 20.50 -2.45
N THR A 96 8.08 20.33 -1.80
CA THR A 96 7.97 20.39 -0.34
C THR A 96 7.41 19.07 0.15
N VAL A 97 8.11 18.42 1.06
CA VAL A 97 7.68 17.16 1.69
C VAL A 97 7.51 17.34 3.19
N LEU A 98 6.56 16.60 3.75
CA LEU A 98 6.38 16.45 5.18
C LEU A 98 6.96 15.09 5.59
N GLN A 99 8.04 15.07 6.34
CA GLN A 99 8.65 13.85 6.88
C GLN A 99 8.05 13.49 8.24
N LEU A 100 7.79 12.20 8.44
CA LEU A 100 7.27 11.66 9.69
C LEU A 100 8.33 10.75 10.32
N SER A 101 8.83 11.12 11.49
CA SER A 101 9.79 10.28 12.20
C SER A 101 9.12 9.02 12.76
N PRO A 102 9.82 7.86 12.81
CA PRO A 102 9.31 6.64 13.42
C PRO A 102 8.82 6.85 14.86
N GLN A 103 9.53 7.66 15.64
CA GLN A 103 9.20 7.94 17.04
C GLN A 103 7.84 8.66 17.16
N LYS A 104 7.56 9.62 16.25
CA LYS A 104 6.26 10.31 16.22
C LYS A 104 5.13 9.37 15.78
N LEU A 105 5.39 8.49 14.83
CA LEU A 105 4.41 7.49 14.42
C LEU A 105 4.13 6.47 15.53
N GLU A 106 5.16 6.01 16.24
CA GLU A 106 4.97 5.16 17.41
C GLU A 106 4.19 5.86 18.52
N GLN A 107 4.46 7.15 18.77
CA GLN A 107 3.71 7.94 19.71
C GLN A 107 2.22 8.02 19.30
N LEU A 108 1.92 8.30 18.03
CA LEU A 108 0.56 8.29 17.50
C LEU A 108 -0.15 6.96 17.77
N ILE A 109 0.54 5.85 17.48
CA ILE A 109 -0.01 4.50 17.66
C ILE A 109 -0.31 4.20 19.13
N LYS A 110 0.56 4.63 20.04
CA LYS A 110 0.41 4.38 21.49
C LYS A 110 -0.63 5.26 22.15
N GLU A 111 -0.69 6.53 21.77
CA GLU A 111 -1.46 7.55 22.50
C GLU A 111 -2.79 7.89 21.84
N GLN A 112 -2.92 7.70 20.52
CA GLN A 112 -4.06 8.18 19.74
C GLN A 112 -4.57 7.13 18.76
N LEU A 113 -5.05 6.02 19.30
CA LEU A 113 -5.43 4.81 18.56
C LEU A 113 -6.39 5.08 17.39
N LEU A 114 -7.37 5.97 17.54
CA LEU A 114 -8.33 6.28 16.47
C LEU A 114 -7.66 6.99 15.28
N MET A 115 -6.73 7.91 15.54
CA MET A 115 -5.97 8.57 14.46
C MET A 115 -4.97 7.62 13.82
N ALA A 116 -4.33 6.75 14.61
CA ALA A 116 -3.48 5.70 14.09
C ALA A 116 -4.26 4.76 13.16
N ALA A 117 -5.46 4.33 13.56
CA ALA A 117 -6.34 3.51 12.74
C ALA A 117 -6.73 4.19 11.42
N GLN A 118 -6.99 5.51 11.44
CA GLN A 118 -7.23 6.29 10.22
C GLN A 118 -6.00 6.30 9.30
N LEU A 119 -4.80 6.50 9.85
CA LEU A 119 -3.57 6.49 9.08
C LEU A 119 -3.36 5.14 8.38
N TYR A 120 -3.49 4.03 9.12
CA TYR A 120 -3.39 2.68 8.55
C TYR A 120 -4.46 2.43 7.48
N ARG A 121 -5.70 2.86 7.70
CA ARG A 121 -6.79 2.75 6.73
C ARG A 121 -6.44 3.47 5.42
N VAL A 122 -5.91 4.68 5.49
CA VAL A 122 -5.54 5.46 4.29
C VAL A 122 -4.39 4.80 3.53
N ILE A 123 -3.40 4.28 4.26
CA ILE A 123 -2.30 3.51 3.64
C ILE A 123 -2.87 2.27 2.94
N ALA A 124 -3.75 1.52 3.60
CA ALA A 124 -4.40 0.34 2.99
C ALA A 124 -5.21 0.69 1.74
N GLN A 125 -5.96 1.79 1.77
CA GLN A 125 -6.71 2.28 0.59
C GLN A 125 -5.79 2.67 -0.56
N LYS A 126 -4.68 3.38 -0.28
CA LYS A 126 -3.65 3.69 -1.27
C LYS A 126 -3.11 2.41 -1.93
N LEU A 127 -2.74 1.41 -1.12
CA LEU A 127 -2.23 0.14 -1.61
C LEU A 127 -3.25 -0.62 -2.46
N ALA A 128 -4.53 -0.63 -2.06
CA ALA A 128 -5.61 -1.23 -2.84
C ALA A 128 -5.75 -0.57 -4.21
N VAL A 129 -5.70 0.77 -4.29
CA VAL A 129 -5.75 1.51 -5.55
C VAL A 129 -4.53 1.20 -6.43
N GLN A 130 -3.33 1.07 -5.83
CA GLN A 130 -2.12 0.70 -6.57
C GLN A 130 -2.21 -0.71 -7.15
N ILE A 131 -2.71 -1.69 -6.38
CA ILE A 131 -2.91 -3.07 -6.85
C ILE A 131 -3.91 -3.10 -8.01
N GLN A 132 -5.03 -2.39 -7.92
CA GLN A 132 -6.00 -2.28 -9.00
C GLN A 132 -5.38 -1.68 -10.27
N GLY A 133 -4.58 -0.63 -10.12
CA GLY A 133 -3.84 -0.02 -11.22
C GLY A 133 -2.82 -0.98 -11.83
N GLN A 134 -2.05 -1.71 -11.03
CA GLN A 134 -1.08 -2.68 -11.49
C GLN A 134 -1.75 -3.87 -12.20
N ASN A 135 -2.86 -4.38 -11.70
CA ASN A 135 -3.61 -5.44 -12.36
C ASN A 135 -4.11 -5.03 -13.76
N ALA A 136 -4.52 -3.78 -13.93
CA ALA A 136 -4.87 -3.23 -15.25
C ALA A 136 -3.64 -3.13 -16.20
N TRP A 137 -2.42 -2.91 -15.66
CA TRP A 137 -1.17 -2.82 -16.42
C TRP A 137 -0.52 -4.20 -16.66
N THR A 138 -0.63 -5.13 -15.71
CA THR A 138 -0.04 -6.49 -15.84
C THR A 138 -0.66 -7.26 -17.00
N HIS A 139 -1.90 -6.93 -17.36
CA HIS A 139 -2.54 -7.48 -18.56
C HIS A 139 -1.97 -6.94 -19.89
N LEU A 140 -1.28 -5.78 -19.86
CA LEU A 140 -0.65 -5.22 -21.05
C LEU A 140 0.83 -5.61 -21.20
N LEU A 141 1.46 -6.00 -20.10
CA LEU A 141 2.86 -6.43 -20.07
C LEU A 141 2.91 -7.83 -19.44
N GLN A 142 2.98 -8.86 -20.25
CA GLN A 142 3.35 -10.22 -19.83
C GLN A 142 4.76 -10.19 -19.23
N THR A 143 4.89 -9.80 -17.96
CA THR A 143 6.12 -9.93 -17.21
C THR A 143 5.83 -10.68 -15.93
N ASP A 144 6.57 -11.79 -15.77
CA ASP A 144 6.61 -12.71 -14.62
C ASP A 144 6.72 -11.98 -13.27
N HIS A 145 5.59 -11.58 -12.70
CA HIS A 145 5.53 -11.31 -11.26
C HIS A 145 4.79 -12.47 -10.62
N SER A 146 5.60 -13.31 -9.96
CA SER A 146 5.15 -14.51 -9.28
C SER A 146 3.96 -14.23 -8.33
N PRO A 147 2.89 -15.06 -8.40
CA PRO A 147 1.76 -15.04 -7.44
C PRO A 147 2.20 -15.14 -5.97
N LEU A 148 3.40 -15.66 -5.73
CA LEU A 148 4.05 -15.77 -4.42
C LEU A 148 4.26 -14.42 -3.70
N GLU A 149 4.40 -13.30 -4.42
CA GLU A 149 4.61 -12.01 -3.75
C GLU A 149 3.32 -11.41 -3.18
N ALA A 150 2.20 -11.59 -3.84
CA ALA A 150 0.89 -11.17 -3.33
C ALA A 150 0.51 -12.02 -2.10
N LEU A 151 0.74 -13.33 -2.15
CA LEU A 151 0.54 -14.24 -1.02
C LEU A 151 1.46 -13.91 0.16
N ARG A 152 2.71 -13.55 -0.11
CA ARG A 152 3.68 -13.15 0.90
C ARG A 152 3.25 -11.89 1.66
N LYS A 153 2.65 -10.92 0.99
CA LYS A 153 2.12 -9.68 1.61
C LYS A 153 0.94 -9.99 2.55
N VAL A 154 0.05 -10.87 2.15
CA VAL A 154 -1.08 -11.32 2.99
C VAL A 154 -0.60 -12.10 4.21
N LEU A 155 0.33 -13.05 4.03
CA LEU A 155 0.91 -13.84 5.13
C LEU A 155 1.69 -12.96 6.12
N THR A 156 2.38 -11.91 5.64
CA THR A 156 3.08 -10.97 6.52
C THR A 156 2.11 -10.18 7.39
N LEU A 157 0.94 -9.79 6.85
CA LEU A 157 -0.09 -9.11 7.62
C LEU A 157 -0.60 -9.99 8.78
N PHE A 158 -0.82 -11.29 8.54
CA PHE A 158 -1.27 -12.22 9.58
C PHE A 158 -0.18 -12.62 10.57
N ALA A 159 1.08 -12.67 10.15
CA ALA A 159 2.21 -12.98 11.03
C ALA A 159 2.46 -11.90 12.10
N THR A 160 1.93 -10.70 11.92
CA THR A 160 2.05 -9.60 12.89
C THR A 160 0.89 -9.53 13.88
N LEU A 161 -0.18 -10.30 13.70
CA LEU A 161 -1.32 -10.35 14.62
C LEU A 161 -0.93 -11.04 15.93
N GLN A 162 -1.27 -10.40 17.05
CA GLN A 162 -1.08 -10.98 18.38
C GLN A 162 -2.24 -11.95 18.71
N GLU A 163 -2.05 -12.83 19.70
CA GLU A 163 -3.08 -13.79 20.12
C GLU A 163 -4.44 -13.13 20.44
N ARG A 164 -4.42 -11.95 21.05
CA ARG A 164 -5.63 -11.17 21.34
C ARG A 164 -6.37 -10.73 20.07
N ASP A 165 -5.62 -10.44 18.98
CA ASP A 165 -6.21 -10.01 17.70
C ASP A 165 -6.84 -11.22 17.01
N MET A 166 -6.17 -12.38 17.06
CA MET A 166 -6.71 -13.66 16.60
C MET A 166 -7.96 -14.07 17.37
N PHE A 167 -7.97 -13.89 18.69
CA PHE A 167 -9.13 -14.14 19.52
C PHE A 167 -10.30 -13.21 19.16
N THR A 168 -10.02 -11.93 18.91
CA THR A 168 -11.03 -10.96 18.49
C THR A 168 -11.62 -11.32 17.13
N LEU A 169 -10.76 -11.64 16.14
CA LEU A 169 -11.20 -12.09 14.82
C LEU A 169 -12.05 -13.36 14.88
N SER A 170 -11.65 -14.34 15.71
CA SER A 170 -12.41 -15.58 15.87
C SER A 170 -13.80 -15.37 16.48
N ARG A 171 -13.97 -14.37 17.34
CA ARG A 171 -15.26 -14.00 17.93
C ARG A 171 -16.17 -13.23 16.97
N LEU A 172 -15.61 -12.40 16.12
CA LEU A 172 -16.34 -11.59 15.14
C LEU A 172 -16.64 -12.38 13.86
N GLY A 173 -15.77 -13.34 13.53
CA GLY A 173 -15.90 -14.16 12.34
C GLY A 173 -16.91 -15.30 12.49
N ARG A 174 -17.39 -15.79 11.35
CA ARG A 174 -18.17 -17.01 11.25
C ARG A 174 -17.42 -17.99 10.35
N VAL A 175 -17.25 -19.22 10.82
CA VAL A 175 -16.62 -20.27 10.02
C VAL A 175 -17.70 -20.91 9.15
N HIS A 176 -17.43 -20.94 7.85
CA HIS A 176 -18.26 -21.58 6.84
C HIS A 176 -17.44 -22.64 6.09
N CYS A 177 -17.98 -23.83 5.91
CA CYS A 177 -17.45 -24.81 5.00
C CYS A 177 -18.16 -24.63 3.65
N VAL A 178 -17.40 -24.43 2.61
CA VAL A 178 -17.91 -24.28 1.24
C VAL A 178 -17.55 -25.50 0.42
N GLN A 179 -18.41 -25.83 -0.53
CA GLN A 179 -18.16 -26.92 -1.47
C GLN A 179 -17.14 -26.49 -2.54
N PRO A 180 -16.41 -27.42 -3.16
CA PRO A 180 -15.56 -27.12 -4.30
C PRO A 180 -16.31 -26.35 -5.39
N GLN A 181 -15.64 -25.40 -6.02
CA GLN A 181 -16.19 -24.53 -7.08
C GLN A 181 -17.28 -23.55 -6.61
N THR A 182 -17.42 -23.33 -5.30
CA THR A 182 -18.30 -22.27 -4.79
C THR A 182 -17.67 -20.91 -5.05
N VAL A 183 -18.44 -20.03 -5.71
CA VAL A 183 -18.02 -18.62 -5.89
C VAL A 183 -18.25 -17.88 -4.58
N LEU A 184 -17.18 -17.35 -3.99
CA LEU A 184 -17.23 -16.58 -2.73
C LEU A 184 -17.55 -15.10 -2.99
N LEU A 185 -16.99 -14.53 -4.06
CA LEU A 185 -17.15 -13.14 -4.46
C LEU A 185 -17.16 -13.07 -5.99
N ASN A 186 -18.07 -12.33 -6.59
CA ASN A 186 -18.02 -12.05 -8.01
C ASN A 186 -17.32 -10.70 -8.25
N GLN A 187 -16.69 -10.61 -9.41
CA GLN A 187 -16.12 -9.34 -9.88
C GLN A 187 -17.24 -8.29 -10.04
N GLY A 188 -17.09 -7.15 -9.37
CA GLY A 188 -18.05 -6.05 -9.41
C GLY A 188 -19.09 -6.07 -8.29
N ASP A 189 -19.19 -7.14 -7.51
CA ASP A 189 -20.07 -7.17 -6.35
C ASP A 189 -19.61 -6.21 -5.25
N GLU A 190 -20.54 -5.68 -4.47
CA GLU A 190 -20.23 -4.93 -3.25
C GLU A 190 -19.72 -5.89 -2.18
N VAL A 191 -18.49 -5.66 -1.72
CA VAL A 191 -17.86 -6.51 -0.71
C VAL A 191 -18.32 -6.10 0.69
N THR A 192 -19.15 -6.94 1.31
CA THR A 192 -19.72 -6.71 2.65
C THR A 192 -18.97 -7.45 3.76
N ALA A 193 -18.09 -8.40 3.42
CA ALA A 193 -17.32 -9.19 4.37
C ALA A 193 -15.91 -9.48 3.86
N VAL A 194 -14.98 -9.67 4.78
CA VAL A 194 -13.63 -10.19 4.50
C VAL A 194 -13.64 -11.69 4.72
N HIS A 195 -13.18 -12.45 3.73
CA HIS A 195 -13.06 -13.90 3.82
C HIS A 195 -11.61 -14.29 4.11
N LEU A 196 -11.41 -15.15 5.11
CA LEU A 196 -10.13 -15.75 5.48
C LEU A 196 -10.16 -17.24 5.17
N VAL A 197 -9.29 -17.69 4.29
CA VAL A 197 -9.15 -19.13 3.99
C VAL A 197 -8.39 -19.78 5.14
N LEU A 198 -9.09 -20.59 5.95
CA LEU A 198 -8.50 -21.32 7.08
C LEU A 198 -7.92 -22.67 6.63
N SER A 199 -8.50 -23.28 5.61
CA SER A 199 -8.12 -24.58 5.07
C SER A 199 -8.61 -24.70 3.62
N GLY A 200 -7.84 -25.31 2.74
CA GLY A 200 -8.14 -25.43 1.32
C GLY A 200 -7.49 -24.33 0.48
N GLU A 201 -7.96 -24.18 -0.74
CA GLU A 201 -7.45 -23.22 -1.73
C GLU A 201 -8.62 -22.41 -2.30
N ALA A 202 -8.36 -21.15 -2.61
CA ALA A 202 -9.28 -20.27 -3.31
C ALA A 202 -8.57 -19.66 -4.52
N GLU A 203 -9.19 -19.80 -5.69
CA GLU A 203 -8.66 -19.23 -6.93
C GLU A 203 -9.27 -17.86 -7.19
N VAL A 204 -8.45 -16.91 -7.64
CA VAL A 204 -8.90 -15.60 -8.06
C VAL A 204 -8.94 -15.53 -9.57
N LEU A 205 -10.16 -15.47 -10.12
CA LEU A 205 -10.41 -15.34 -11.55
C LEU A 205 -10.74 -13.88 -11.88
N PHE A 206 -10.13 -13.35 -12.90
CA PHE A 206 -10.40 -12.01 -13.39
C PHE A 206 -10.88 -12.06 -14.84
N THR A 207 -11.99 -11.40 -15.12
CA THR A 207 -12.55 -11.34 -16.47
C THR A 207 -12.38 -9.94 -17.06
N LEU A 208 -11.63 -9.84 -18.17
CA LEU A 208 -11.45 -8.62 -18.95
C LEU A 208 -11.87 -8.90 -20.39
N GLU A 209 -12.74 -8.03 -20.95
CA GLU A 209 -13.21 -8.14 -22.34
C GLU A 209 -13.69 -9.55 -22.75
N GLY A 210 -14.36 -10.26 -21.82
CA GLY A 210 -14.88 -11.59 -22.06
C GLY A 210 -13.87 -12.74 -22.00
N ARG A 211 -12.63 -12.47 -21.58
CA ARG A 211 -11.61 -13.50 -21.31
C ARG A 211 -11.37 -13.61 -19.81
N THR A 212 -11.56 -14.80 -19.27
CA THR A 212 -11.29 -15.10 -17.86
C THR A 212 -9.86 -15.62 -17.72
N GLN A 213 -9.11 -15.06 -16.78
CA GLN A 213 -7.75 -15.47 -16.45
C GLN A 213 -7.60 -15.74 -14.96
N LEU A 214 -6.78 -16.72 -14.60
CA LEU A 214 -6.38 -17.00 -13.23
C LEU A 214 -5.31 -15.99 -12.82
N THR A 215 -5.54 -15.25 -11.74
CA THR A 215 -4.58 -14.25 -11.24
C THR A 215 -3.81 -14.71 -10.00
N GLY A 216 -4.17 -15.86 -9.41
CA GLY A 216 -3.49 -16.45 -8.25
C GLY A 216 -4.34 -17.53 -7.59
N SER A 217 -3.68 -18.40 -6.90
CA SER A 217 -4.24 -19.40 -5.98
C SER A 217 -3.69 -19.20 -4.59
#